data_17244d72b490bbbf1a352103b3da1cf0
#
_entry.id   17244d72b490bbbf1a352103b3da1cf0
#
_cell.length_a   1.000
_cell.length_b   1.000
_cell.length_c   1.000
_cell.angle_alpha   90.00
_cell.angle_beta   90.00
_cell.angle_gamma   90.00
#
_symmetry.space_group_name_H-M   'P 1'
#
loop_
_entity.id
_entity.type
_entity.pdbx_description
1 polymer ?
#
loop_
_entity_poly.entity_id
_entity_poly.type
_entity_poly.pdbx_seq_one_letter_code
_entity_poly.pdbx_strand_id
1 'polypeptide(L)'
;HWRSHFIQKLEDQPSIEHTSFIPVYDQIREKDEEKLEAWIEGKTGVHFIDACMIYLRNYGWINFRMRAMLASFASYNLWLDWRYFAPRLAALFTDFEPGIHYSQIQMQSGTTGINTIRMYNPYKQAMDQDPLAKFIKSQIPKVKNFPPAFFHNPPKKSLNVNLFDNESQKEIINVKETAQYARKKIFDIRKSQEHKILAKNVYLKHGSRGRS
;
A
#
# COMPACT_ATOMS: atom_id res chain seq x y z
N HIS A 1 -3.99 8.09 23.17
CA HIS A 1 -2.72 7.38 23.43
C HIS A 1 -1.95 6.97 22.15
N TRP A 2 -2.55 6.25 21.18
CA TRP A 2 -1.82 5.76 20.00
C TRP A 2 -1.32 6.90 19.08
N ARG A 3 -2.11 7.96 18.89
CA ARG A 3 -1.68 9.13 18.08
C ARG A 3 -0.44 9.77 18.65
N SER A 4 -0.44 10.08 19.96
CA SER A 4 0.70 10.68 20.65
C SER A 4 1.96 9.81 20.54
N HIS A 5 1.81 8.47 20.56
CA HIS A 5 2.91 7.55 20.41
C HIS A 5 3.55 7.61 19.01
N PHE A 6 2.78 7.82 17.95
CA PHE A 6 3.33 7.97 16.60
C PHE A 6 4.01 9.34 16.40
N ILE A 7 3.41 10.39 16.94
CA ILE A 7 4.00 11.74 16.92
C ILE A 7 5.34 11.71 17.67
N GLN A 8 5.37 11.14 18.89
CA GLN A 8 6.58 10.99 19.68
C GLN A 8 7.71 10.24 18.95
N LYS A 9 7.38 9.23 18.13
CA LYS A 9 8.40 8.53 17.32
C LYS A 9 9.11 9.45 16.34
N LEU A 10 8.38 10.37 15.71
CA LEU A 10 8.96 11.33 14.79
C LEU A 10 9.79 12.38 15.53
N GLU A 11 9.32 12.85 16.70
CA GLU A 11 10.07 13.78 17.55
C GLU A 11 11.38 13.15 18.06
N ASP A 12 11.33 11.89 18.51
CA ASP A 12 12.51 11.16 19.00
C ASP A 12 13.49 10.80 17.86
N GLN A 13 13.02 10.70 16.64
CA GLN A 13 13.82 10.34 15.47
C GLN A 13 13.28 11.01 14.20
N PRO A 14 13.59 12.30 13.96
CA PRO A 14 13.11 13.02 12.76
C PRO A 14 13.51 12.38 11.44
N SER A 15 14.63 11.62 11.43
CA SER A 15 15.10 10.94 10.22
C SER A 15 14.12 9.89 9.65
N ILE A 16 13.14 9.41 10.42
CA ILE A 16 12.15 8.45 9.91
C ILE A 16 11.22 9.05 8.84
N GLU A 17 11.23 10.35 8.67
CA GLU A 17 10.55 11.03 7.57
C GLU A 17 11.25 10.80 6.22
N HIS A 18 12.55 10.51 6.24
CA HIS A 18 13.39 10.42 5.04
C HIS A 18 14.14 9.10 4.88
N THR A 19 14.27 8.33 5.96
CA THR A 19 15.01 7.05 5.98
C THR A 19 14.17 5.96 6.62
N SER A 20 14.31 4.73 6.16
CA SER A 20 13.63 3.58 6.79
C SER A 20 14.14 3.38 8.22
N PHE A 21 13.26 2.90 9.12
CA PHE A 21 13.67 2.47 10.46
C PHE A 21 14.83 1.47 10.39
N ILE A 22 14.84 0.63 9.35
CA ILE A 22 15.96 -0.26 9.03
C ILE A 22 16.50 0.14 7.64
N PRO A 23 17.67 0.79 7.57
CA PRO A 23 18.21 1.37 6.35
C PRO A 23 18.44 0.38 5.19
N VAL A 24 18.61 -0.90 5.47
CA VAL A 24 18.75 -1.93 4.42
C VAL A 24 17.56 -1.96 3.45
N TYR A 25 16.40 -1.48 3.86
CA TYR A 25 15.22 -1.38 2.99
C TYR A 25 15.25 -0.19 2.02
N ASP A 26 16.15 0.75 2.20
CA ASP A 26 16.22 1.97 1.40
C ASP A 26 16.79 1.76 -0.01
N GLN A 27 17.36 0.59 -0.28
CA GLN A 27 18.02 0.28 -1.55
C GLN A 27 17.35 -0.87 -2.33
N ILE A 28 16.24 -1.40 -1.83
CA ILE A 28 15.65 -2.61 -2.43
C ILE A 28 14.50 -2.35 -3.39
N ARG A 29 13.94 -1.15 -3.34
CA ARG A 29 12.79 -0.73 -4.17
C ARG A 29 13.19 0.36 -5.14
N GLU A 30 12.37 0.52 -6.16
CA GLU A 30 12.66 1.40 -7.29
C GLU A 30 11.86 2.70 -7.20
N LYS A 31 12.34 3.70 -7.95
CA LYS A 31 11.59 4.89 -8.31
C LYS A 31 11.10 4.67 -9.75
N ASP A 32 9.81 4.45 -9.90
CA ASP A 32 9.15 4.22 -11.18
C ASP A 32 8.01 5.25 -11.28
N GLU A 33 8.24 6.30 -12.06
CA GLU A 33 7.29 7.41 -12.21
C GLU A 33 6.01 6.96 -12.89
N GLU A 34 6.10 6.08 -13.88
CA GLU A 34 4.94 5.60 -14.64
C GLU A 34 3.98 4.83 -13.72
N LYS A 35 4.52 3.92 -12.92
CA LYS A 35 3.72 3.19 -11.92
C LYS A 35 3.18 4.11 -10.82
N LEU A 36 3.97 5.09 -10.38
CA LEU A 36 3.54 6.05 -9.37
C LEU A 36 2.38 6.89 -9.87
N GLU A 37 2.49 7.47 -11.07
CA GLU A 37 1.42 8.28 -11.66
C GLU A 37 0.16 7.45 -11.93
N ALA A 38 0.31 6.24 -12.48
CA ALA A 38 -0.82 5.33 -12.67
C ALA A 38 -1.56 5.03 -11.36
N TRP A 39 -0.81 4.86 -10.26
CA TRP A 39 -1.40 4.63 -8.96
C TRP A 39 -2.07 5.88 -8.39
N ILE A 40 -1.40 7.04 -8.42
CA ILE A 40 -1.94 8.31 -7.94
C ILE A 40 -3.20 8.71 -8.71
N GLU A 41 -3.23 8.47 -10.01
CA GLU A 41 -4.37 8.80 -10.86
C GLU A 41 -5.52 7.78 -10.80
N GLY A 42 -5.32 6.62 -10.14
CA GLY A 42 -6.31 5.56 -10.11
C GLY A 42 -6.46 4.86 -11.46
N LYS A 43 -5.33 4.60 -12.09
CA LYS A 43 -5.21 3.99 -13.42
C LYS A 43 -4.35 2.72 -13.42
N THR A 44 -4.37 1.97 -12.34
CA THR A 44 -3.59 0.71 -12.24
C THR A 44 -4.28 -0.46 -12.91
N GLY A 45 -5.58 -0.36 -13.20
CA GLY A 45 -6.43 -1.46 -13.67
C GLY A 45 -6.90 -2.39 -12.55
N VAL A 46 -6.38 -2.22 -11.32
CA VAL A 46 -6.89 -2.91 -10.13
C VAL A 46 -8.01 -2.07 -9.53
N HIS A 47 -9.24 -2.32 -9.95
CA HIS A 47 -10.38 -1.40 -9.80
C HIS A 47 -10.65 -0.94 -8.36
N PHE A 48 -10.43 -1.78 -7.35
CA PHE A 48 -10.65 -1.36 -5.96
C PHE A 48 -9.56 -0.40 -5.47
N ILE A 49 -8.31 -0.57 -5.92
CA ILE A 49 -7.22 0.38 -5.70
C ILE A 49 -7.54 1.70 -6.39
N ASP A 50 -7.94 1.63 -7.66
CA ASP A 50 -8.24 2.81 -8.48
C ASP A 50 -9.42 3.59 -7.90
N ALA A 51 -10.50 2.91 -7.51
CA ALA A 51 -11.65 3.54 -6.87
C ALA A 51 -11.26 4.24 -5.55
N CYS A 52 -10.40 3.62 -4.74
CA CYS A 52 -9.91 4.24 -3.50
C CYS A 52 -9.05 5.49 -3.78
N MET A 53 -8.19 5.47 -4.79
CA MET A 53 -7.36 6.62 -5.15
C MET A 53 -8.21 7.76 -5.75
N ILE A 54 -9.15 7.45 -6.64
CA ILE A 54 -10.08 8.44 -7.21
C ILE A 54 -10.90 9.10 -6.08
N TYR A 55 -11.42 8.30 -5.16
CA TYR A 55 -12.17 8.81 -4.01
C TYR A 55 -11.31 9.71 -3.13
N LEU A 56 -10.09 9.28 -2.80
CA LEU A 56 -9.16 10.06 -1.98
C LEU A 56 -8.84 11.41 -2.62
N ARG A 57 -8.57 11.44 -3.92
CA ARG A 57 -8.30 12.68 -4.67
C ARG A 57 -9.48 13.65 -4.68
N ASN A 58 -10.69 13.12 -4.74
CA ASN A 58 -11.90 13.94 -4.80
C ASN A 58 -12.32 14.50 -3.44
N TYR A 59 -12.08 13.74 -2.36
CA TYR A 59 -12.61 14.06 -1.02
C TYR A 59 -11.54 14.35 0.03
N GLY A 60 -10.28 14.09 -0.25
CA GLY A 60 -9.16 14.35 0.68
C GLY A 60 -9.12 13.43 1.90
N TRP A 61 -9.99 12.41 1.96
CA TRP A 61 -10.07 11.51 3.10
C TRP A 61 -10.52 10.11 2.68
N ILE A 62 -9.94 9.09 3.32
CA ILE A 62 -10.39 7.71 3.21
C ILE A 62 -10.11 6.97 4.54
N ASN A 63 -10.86 5.93 4.84
CA ASN A 63 -10.69 5.21 6.10
C ASN A 63 -9.33 4.49 6.21
N PHE A 64 -8.94 4.19 7.45
CA PHE A 64 -7.63 3.62 7.75
C PHE A 64 -7.31 2.32 7.00
N ARG A 65 -8.28 1.41 6.87
CA ARG A 65 -8.08 0.14 6.16
C ARG A 65 -7.70 0.36 4.70
N MET A 66 -8.35 1.30 4.03
CA MET A 66 -8.03 1.63 2.64
C MET A 66 -6.68 2.34 2.54
N ARG A 67 -6.34 3.25 3.47
CA ARG A 67 -4.99 3.87 3.52
C ARG A 67 -3.90 2.80 3.62
N ALA A 68 -4.06 1.84 4.51
CA ALA A 68 -3.11 0.75 4.71
C ALA A 68 -2.98 -0.14 3.45
N MET A 69 -4.11 -0.43 2.79
CA MET A 69 -4.12 -1.18 1.53
C MET A 69 -3.41 -0.41 0.41
N LEU A 70 -3.68 0.89 0.25
CA LEU A 70 -3.04 1.73 -0.77
C LEU A 70 -1.51 1.76 -0.60
N ALA A 71 -1.03 2.02 0.62
CA ALA A 71 0.40 2.01 0.92
C ALA A 71 1.04 0.62 0.71
N SER A 72 0.35 -0.44 1.15
CA SER A 72 0.79 -1.81 0.93
C SER A 72 0.88 -2.15 -0.56
N PHE A 73 -0.10 -1.74 -1.36
CA PHE A 73 -0.12 -1.99 -2.81
C PHE A 73 1.04 -1.27 -3.52
N ALA A 74 1.25 0.01 -3.24
CA ALA A 74 2.36 0.78 -3.79
C ALA A 74 3.71 0.13 -3.45
N SER A 75 3.89 -0.28 -2.20
CA SER A 75 5.16 -0.79 -1.71
C SER A 75 5.46 -2.24 -2.12
N TYR A 76 4.45 -3.12 -2.20
CA TYR A 76 4.67 -4.54 -2.47
C TYR A 76 4.30 -4.95 -3.90
N ASN A 77 3.19 -4.44 -4.42
CA ASN A 77 2.73 -4.82 -5.75
C ASN A 77 3.40 -3.99 -6.84
N LEU A 78 3.48 -2.67 -6.66
CA LEU A 78 4.20 -1.80 -7.59
C LEU A 78 5.70 -1.77 -7.33
N TRP A 79 6.17 -2.28 -6.19
CA TRP A 79 7.55 -2.30 -5.74
C TRP A 79 8.20 -0.91 -5.66
N LEU A 80 7.39 0.12 -5.32
CA LEU A 80 7.84 1.49 -5.20
C LEU A 80 8.52 1.76 -3.85
N ASP A 81 9.56 2.57 -3.87
CA ASP A 81 10.19 3.11 -2.66
C ASP A 81 9.19 4.01 -1.92
N TRP A 82 8.98 3.75 -0.63
CA TRP A 82 8.03 4.51 0.17
C TRP A 82 8.37 6.00 0.27
N ARG A 83 9.65 6.36 0.26
CA ARG A 83 10.12 7.76 0.28
C ARG A 83 9.68 8.53 -0.95
N TYR A 84 9.41 7.81 -2.02
CA TYR A 84 9.00 8.38 -3.29
C TYR A 84 7.49 8.58 -3.38
N PHE A 85 6.70 7.63 -2.90
CA PHE A 85 5.24 7.76 -2.96
C PHE A 85 4.61 8.42 -1.72
N ALA A 86 5.25 8.35 -0.55
CA ALA A 86 4.66 8.87 0.68
C ALA A 86 4.36 10.38 0.64
N PRO A 87 5.25 11.26 0.15
CA PRO A 87 4.95 12.69 0.02
C PRO A 87 3.79 12.97 -0.95
N ARG A 88 3.70 12.22 -2.03
CA ARG A 88 2.62 12.35 -3.02
C ARG A 88 1.28 11.93 -2.42
N LEU A 89 1.27 10.84 -1.65
CA LEU A 89 0.08 10.39 -0.94
C LEU A 89 -0.31 11.36 0.19
N ALA A 90 0.67 11.91 0.92
CA ALA A 90 0.45 12.90 1.98
C ALA A 90 -0.31 14.12 1.48
N ALA A 91 0.07 14.62 0.30
CA ALA A 91 -0.56 15.80 -0.32
C ALA A 91 -2.06 15.63 -0.64
N LEU A 92 -2.56 14.39 -0.64
CA LEU A 92 -3.98 14.10 -0.88
C LEU A 92 -4.83 14.10 0.40
N PHE A 93 -4.22 14.05 1.59
CA PHE A 93 -4.97 13.97 2.85
C PHE A 93 -5.22 15.34 3.48
N THR A 94 -6.47 15.66 3.73
CA THR A 94 -6.87 16.85 4.51
C THR A 94 -6.56 16.73 6.00
N ASP A 95 -6.39 15.52 6.50
CA ASP A 95 -6.05 15.20 7.89
C ASP A 95 -4.61 14.72 8.05
N PHE A 96 -3.71 15.21 7.16
CA PHE A 96 -2.29 14.86 7.21
C PHE A 96 -1.66 15.25 8.55
N GLU A 97 -0.94 14.30 9.13
CA GLU A 97 -0.12 14.48 10.32
C GLU A 97 1.17 13.66 10.13
N PRO A 98 2.35 14.30 10.07
CA PRO A 98 3.60 13.66 9.64
C PRO A 98 4.00 12.47 10.51
N GLY A 99 3.90 12.56 11.83
CA GLY A 99 4.27 11.48 12.74
C GLY A 99 3.43 10.22 12.51
N ILE A 100 2.13 10.39 12.27
CA ILE A 100 1.23 9.29 11.94
C ILE A 100 1.50 8.77 10.52
N HIS A 101 1.58 9.67 9.55
CA HIS A 101 1.69 9.31 8.14
C HIS A 101 2.95 8.49 7.87
N TYR A 102 4.14 9.04 8.14
CA TYR A 102 5.40 8.38 7.82
C TYR A 102 5.60 7.09 8.62
N SER A 103 5.24 7.08 9.90
CA SER A 103 5.28 5.86 10.71
C SER A 103 4.37 4.76 10.16
N GLN A 104 3.15 5.10 9.72
CA GLN A 104 2.21 4.14 9.14
C GLN A 104 2.66 3.68 7.75
N ILE A 105 3.14 4.58 6.90
CA ILE A 105 3.69 4.21 5.58
C ILE A 105 4.82 3.21 5.75
N GLN A 106 5.77 3.46 6.63
CA GLN A 106 6.87 2.53 6.88
C GLN A 106 6.39 1.18 7.44
N MET A 107 5.39 1.19 8.33
CA MET A 107 4.79 -0.04 8.83
C MET A 107 4.11 -0.85 7.72
N GLN A 108 3.34 -0.21 6.84
CA GLN A 108 2.67 -0.85 5.72
C GLN A 108 3.65 -1.26 4.60
N SER A 109 4.79 -0.61 4.49
CA SER A 109 5.88 -0.94 3.56
C SER A 109 6.81 -2.03 4.09
N GLY A 110 6.66 -2.42 5.38
CA GLY A 110 7.47 -3.46 6.02
C GLY A 110 8.91 -3.05 6.31
N THR A 111 9.20 -1.74 6.39
CA THR A 111 10.55 -1.21 6.59
C THR A 111 10.92 -0.98 8.05
N THR A 112 9.99 -1.20 8.98
CA THR A 112 10.22 -1.07 10.42
C THR A 112 11.01 -2.24 11.04
N GLY A 113 10.99 -3.40 10.38
CA GLY A 113 11.67 -4.63 10.83
C GLY A 113 11.01 -5.36 12.00
N ILE A 114 10.22 -4.68 12.83
CA ILE A 114 9.59 -5.22 14.04
C ILE A 114 8.14 -5.65 13.83
N ASN A 115 7.48 -5.15 12.80
CA ASN A 115 6.10 -5.48 12.50
C ASN A 115 5.99 -6.71 11.58
N THR A 116 4.92 -7.46 11.74
CA THR A 116 4.56 -8.51 10.78
C THR A 116 4.23 -7.87 9.43
N ILE A 117 4.76 -8.47 8.36
CA ILE A 117 4.46 -8.04 7.00
C ILE A 117 2.99 -8.33 6.70
N ARG A 118 2.25 -7.30 6.33
CA ARG A 118 0.84 -7.36 5.95
C ARG A 118 0.70 -6.90 4.51
N MET A 119 0.54 -7.86 3.60
CA MET A 119 0.22 -7.58 2.20
C MET A 119 -1.29 -7.73 2.01
N TYR A 120 -1.94 -6.65 1.65
CA TYR A 120 -3.37 -6.67 1.35
C TYR A 120 -3.60 -7.22 -0.06
N ASN A 121 -4.50 -8.21 -0.16
CA ASN A 121 -4.98 -8.65 -1.46
C ASN A 121 -6.14 -7.73 -1.87
N PRO A 122 -6.01 -6.88 -2.92
CA PRO A 122 -7.04 -5.91 -3.28
C PRO A 122 -8.37 -6.55 -3.71
N TYR A 123 -8.34 -7.72 -4.33
CA TYR A 123 -9.56 -8.44 -4.73
C TYR A 123 -10.33 -8.97 -3.52
N LYS A 124 -9.58 -9.53 -2.54
CA LYS A 124 -10.19 -9.93 -1.28
C LYS A 124 -10.75 -8.73 -0.52
N GLN A 125 -10.04 -7.60 -0.51
CA GLN A 125 -10.55 -6.38 0.11
C GLN A 125 -11.79 -5.85 -0.61
N ALA A 126 -11.85 -5.90 -1.95
CA ALA A 126 -13.03 -5.58 -2.72
C ALA A 126 -14.22 -6.48 -2.33
N MET A 127 -14.00 -7.78 -2.25
CA MET A 127 -15.04 -8.72 -1.85
C MET A 127 -15.55 -8.47 -0.42
N ASP A 128 -14.63 -8.21 0.52
CA ASP A 128 -14.97 -8.05 1.95
C ASP A 128 -15.62 -6.67 2.24
N GLN A 129 -15.24 -5.61 1.52
CA GLN A 129 -15.65 -4.23 1.82
C GLN A 129 -16.67 -3.65 0.84
N ASP A 130 -16.72 -4.18 -0.37
CA ASP A 130 -17.65 -3.75 -1.44
C ASP A 130 -18.22 -4.96 -2.19
N PRO A 131 -18.93 -5.88 -1.49
CA PRO A 131 -19.40 -7.15 -2.06
C PRO A 131 -20.34 -6.99 -3.27
N LEU A 132 -21.02 -5.86 -3.37
CA LEU A 132 -21.89 -5.53 -4.50
C LEU A 132 -21.21 -4.62 -5.54
N ALA A 133 -19.94 -4.29 -5.33
CA ALA A 133 -19.15 -3.37 -6.16
C ALA A 133 -19.81 -1.99 -6.34
N LYS A 134 -20.59 -1.53 -5.37
CA LYS A 134 -21.27 -0.23 -5.42
C LYS A 134 -20.27 0.93 -5.36
N PHE A 135 -19.29 0.82 -4.46
CA PHE A 135 -18.25 1.83 -4.32
C PHE A 135 -17.39 1.91 -5.57
N ILE A 136 -16.88 0.77 -6.07
CA ILE A 136 -16.10 0.71 -7.31
C ILE A 136 -16.86 1.39 -8.46
N LYS A 137 -18.11 0.99 -8.67
CA LYS A 137 -18.95 1.51 -9.77
C LYS A 137 -19.29 2.98 -9.63
N SER A 138 -19.38 3.51 -8.40
CA SER A 138 -19.62 4.93 -8.16
C SER A 138 -18.39 5.79 -8.50
N GLN A 139 -17.19 5.25 -8.30
CA GLN A 139 -15.94 5.97 -8.58
C GLN A 139 -15.46 5.80 -10.03
N ILE A 140 -15.82 4.66 -10.66
CA ILE A 140 -15.41 4.32 -12.04
C ILE A 140 -16.66 4.03 -12.87
N PRO A 141 -17.38 5.04 -13.38
CA PRO A 141 -18.64 4.86 -14.08
C PRO A 141 -18.58 3.95 -15.32
N LYS A 142 -17.42 3.89 -15.97
CA LYS A 142 -17.19 3.04 -17.15
C LYS A 142 -17.44 1.54 -16.88
N VAL A 143 -17.25 1.09 -15.65
CA VAL A 143 -17.40 -0.32 -15.26
C VAL A 143 -18.75 -0.63 -14.59
N LYS A 144 -19.72 0.29 -14.63
CA LYS A 144 -21.01 0.16 -13.92
C LYS A 144 -21.79 -1.12 -14.29
N ASN A 145 -21.66 -1.59 -15.54
CA ASN A 145 -22.38 -2.74 -16.06
C ASN A 145 -21.71 -4.08 -15.73
N PHE A 146 -20.48 -4.08 -15.20
CA PHE A 146 -19.76 -5.32 -14.91
C PHE A 146 -20.34 -6.00 -13.67
N PRO A 147 -20.40 -7.34 -13.63
CA PRO A 147 -20.85 -8.06 -12.43
C PRO A 147 -19.84 -7.89 -11.28
N PRO A 148 -20.28 -7.91 -10.00
CA PRO A 148 -19.38 -7.80 -8.85
C PRO A 148 -18.23 -8.81 -8.85
N ALA A 149 -18.49 -10.04 -9.31
CA ALA A 149 -17.48 -11.10 -9.42
C ALA A 149 -16.26 -10.71 -10.25
N PHE A 150 -16.42 -9.80 -11.23
CA PHE A 150 -15.34 -9.29 -12.06
C PHE A 150 -14.28 -8.55 -11.24
N PHE A 151 -14.69 -7.83 -10.21
CA PHE A 151 -13.80 -7.04 -9.34
C PHE A 151 -13.17 -7.86 -8.20
N HIS A 152 -13.80 -8.99 -7.86
CA HIS A 152 -13.38 -9.85 -6.75
C HIS A 152 -12.46 -10.99 -7.22
N ASN A 153 -12.62 -11.42 -8.45
CA ASN A 153 -11.84 -12.47 -9.07
C ASN A 153 -11.73 -12.20 -10.58
N PRO A 154 -10.85 -11.27 -10.98
CA PRO A 154 -10.72 -10.89 -12.36
C PRO A 154 -10.37 -12.11 -13.22
N PRO A 155 -10.95 -12.24 -14.42
CA PRO A 155 -10.71 -13.38 -15.29
C PRO A 155 -9.24 -13.47 -15.68
N LYS A 156 -8.68 -14.67 -15.62
CA LYS A 156 -7.34 -14.94 -16.16
C LYS A 156 -7.38 -14.69 -17.68
N LYS A 157 -6.32 -14.12 -18.23
CA LYS A 157 -6.14 -13.69 -19.64
C LYS A 157 -6.58 -14.64 -20.77
N SER A 158 -7.08 -15.83 -20.48
CA SER A 158 -7.31 -16.88 -21.50
C SER A 158 -8.76 -17.18 -21.88
N LEU A 159 -9.74 -16.48 -21.34
CA LEU A 159 -11.14 -16.73 -21.68
C LEU A 159 -11.73 -15.48 -22.35
N ASN A 160 -11.85 -15.52 -23.69
CA ASN A 160 -12.68 -14.66 -24.56
C ASN A 160 -13.34 -13.41 -23.91
N VAL A 161 -12.53 -12.43 -23.49
CA VAL A 161 -12.99 -11.19 -22.85
C VAL A 161 -13.24 -10.09 -23.88
N ASN A 162 -13.41 -10.46 -25.16
CA ASN A 162 -13.62 -9.49 -26.25
C ASN A 162 -14.87 -8.59 -26.11
N LEU A 163 -15.79 -8.91 -25.18
CA LEU A 163 -16.99 -8.09 -24.94
C LEU A 163 -16.76 -6.93 -23.94
N PHE A 164 -15.66 -6.99 -23.14
CA PHE A 164 -15.42 -6.00 -22.07
C PHE A 164 -14.04 -5.34 -22.18
N ASP A 165 -13.18 -5.74 -23.11
CA ASP A 165 -11.77 -5.31 -23.23
C ASP A 165 -11.59 -3.83 -23.52
N ASN A 166 -12.59 -3.16 -24.12
CA ASN A 166 -12.50 -1.73 -24.47
C ASN A 166 -12.93 -0.78 -23.33
N GLU A 167 -13.59 -1.28 -22.29
CA GLU A 167 -14.12 -0.45 -21.21
C GLU A 167 -13.34 -0.56 -19.90
N SER A 168 -12.67 -1.70 -19.66
CA SER A 168 -11.85 -1.91 -18.48
C SER A 168 -10.38 -1.63 -18.76
N GLN A 169 -9.76 -0.82 -17.93
CA GLN A 169 -8.32 -0.58 -18.01
C GLN A 169 -7.56 -1.87 -17.66
N LYS A 170 -6.60 -2.24 -18.50
CA LYS A 170 -5.73 -3.40 -18.27
C LYS A 170 -4.89 -3.20 -17.00
N GLU A 171 -4.79 -4.22 -16.18
CA GLU A 171 -3.89 -4.21 -15.02
C GLU A 171 -2.43 -4.00 -15.45
N ILE A 172 -1.76 -3.01 -14.86
CA ILE A 172 -0.35 -2.72 -15.15
C ILE A 172 0.60 -3.74 -14.55
N ILE A 173 0.12 -4.56 -13.60
CA ILE A 173 0.88 -5.62 -12.93
C ILE A 173 0.04 -6.87 -12.73
N ASN A 174 0.68 -8.00 -12.48
CA ASN A 174 0.02 -9.19 -11.96
C ASN A 174 0.10 -9.19 -10.43
N VAL A 175 -1.02 -8.92 -9.75
CA VAL A 175 -1.10 -8.78 -8.29
C VAL A 175 -0.55 -10.01 -7.55
N LYS A 176 -0.82 -11.23 -8.04
CA LYS A 176 -0.35 -12.47 -7.40
C LYS A 176 1.16 -12.64 -7.51
N GLU A 177 1.70 -12.44 -8.71
CA GLU A 177 3.13 -12.60 -8.99
C GLU A 177 3.96 -11.56 -8.25
N THR A 178 3.53 -10.29 -8.29
CA THR A 178 4.22 -9.20 -7.60
C THR A 178 4.20 -9.38 -6.09
N ALA A 179 3.09 -9.85 -5.50
CA ALA A 179 3.02 -10.16 -4.07
C ALA A 179 3.94 -11.34 -3.68
N GLN A 180 4.08 -12.34 -4.54
CA GLN A 180 5.02 -13.45 -4.31
C GLN A 180 6.47 -12.99 -4.38
N TYR A 181 6.80 -12.19 -5.38
CA TYR A 181 8.13 -11.58 -5.54
C TYR A 181 8.50 -10.75 -4.29
N ALA A 182 7.63 -9.82 -3.89
CA ALA A 182 7.85 -8.97 -2.73
C ALA A 182 8.05 -9.78 -1.44
N ARG A 183 7.22 -10.81 -1.23
CA ARG A 183 7.33 -11.69 -0.05
C ARG A 183 8.67 -12.39 0.00
N LYS A 184 9.14 -12.94 -1.13
CA LYS A 184 10.43 -13.60 -1.22
C LYS A 184 11.57 -12.63 -0.90
N LYS A 185 11.59 -11.47 -1.56
CA LYS A 185 12.64 -10.44 -1.37
C LYS A 185 12.74 -9.98 0.10
N ILE A 186 11.62 -9.67 0.73
CA ILE A 186 11.64 -9.21 2.12
C ILE A 186 11.98 -10.35 3.10
N PHE A 187 11.54 -11.56 2.82
CA PHE A 187 11.90 -12.72 3.64
C PHE A 187 13.41 -12.98 3.61
N ASP A 188 14.05 -12.89 2.44
CA ASP A 188 15.48 -13.07 2.30
C ASP A 188 16.27 -12.01 3.11
N ILE A 189 15.83 -10.75 3.07
CA ILE A 189 16.43 -9.68 3.90
C ILE A 189 16.27 -9.96 5.39
N ARG A 190 15.07 -10.38 5.82
CA ARG A 190 14.80 -10.66 7.24
C ARG A 190 15.61 -11.82 7.83
N LYS A 191 16.11 -12.71 7.00
CA LYS A 191 17.01 -13.79 7.43
C LYS A 191 18.43 -13.31 7.75
N SER A 192 18.86 -12.20 7.19
CA SER A 192 20.22 -11.70 7.36
C SER A 192 20.52 -11.35 8.81
N GLN A 193 21.78 -11.55 9.22
CA GLN A 193 22.24 -11.22 10.57
C GLN A 193 22.19 -9.71 10.81
N GLU A 194 22.53 -8.91 9.80
CA GLU A 194 22.45 -7.46 9.83
C GLU A 194 21.03 -6.98 10.17
N HIS A 195 20.02 -7.51 9.43
CA HIS A 195 18.63 -7.17 9.70
C HIS A 195 18.21 -7.51 11.13
N LYS A 196 18.61 -8.67 11.67
CA LYS A 196 18.26 -9.09 13.04
C LYS A 196 18.79 -8.14 14.10
N ILE A 197 20.05 -7.68 13.93
CA ILE A 197 20.68 -6.70 14.84
C ILE A 197 19.93 -5.37 14.78
N LEU A 198 19.70 -4.85 13.58
CA LEU A 198 19.00 -3.58 13.38
C LEU A 198 17.56 -3.63 13.89
N ALA A 199 16.83 -4.73 13.64
CA ALA A 199 15.46 -4.92 14.14
C ALA A 199 15.40 -4.94 15.68
N LYS A 200 16.40 -5.53 16.34
CA LYS A 200 16.52 -5.50 17.81
C LYS A 200 16.69 -4.07 18.33
N ASN A 201 17.53 -3.26 17.67
CA ASN A 201 17.73 -1.86 18.05
C ASN A 201 16.45 -1.03 17.87
N VAL A 202 15.74 -1.20 16.75
CA VAL A 202 14.45 -0.56 16.51
C VAL A 202 13.42 -0.98 17.56
N TYR A 203 13.37 -2.26 17.93
CA TYR A 203 12.49 -2.75 18.98
C TYR A 203 12.77 -2.11 20.34
N LEU A 204 14.03 -1.99 20.72
CA LEU A 204 14.43 -1.36 22.00
C LEU A 204 14.05 0.14 22.04
N LYS A 205 14.15 0.83 20.90
CA LYS A 205 13.86 2.27 20.82
C LYS A 205 12.37 2.57 20.67
N HIS A 206 11.67 1.84 19.82
CA HIS A 206 10.32 2.16 19.36
C HIS A 206 9.28 1.05 19.62
N GLY A 207 9.68 -0.11 20.14
CA GLY A 207 8.77 -1.20 20.46
C GLY A 207 7.83 -0.84 21.62
N SER A 208 6.62 -1.39 21.58
CA SER A 208 5.72 -1.30 22.72
C SER A 208 6.36 -2.01 23.91
N ARG A 209 6.67 -1.30 24.98
CA ARG A 209 7.05 -1.92 26.25
C ARG A 209 5.84 -2.73 26.70
N GLY A 210 5.98 -4.06 26.77
CA GLY A 210 4.96 -4.92 27.37
C GLY A 210 4.64 -4.34 28.75
N ARG A 211 3.36 -4.32 29.11
CA ARG A 211 2.98 -4.06 30.49
C ARG A 211 3.64 -5.16 31.33
N SER A 212 4.65 -4.77 32.10
CA SER A 212 5.14 -5.55 33.22
C SER A 212 4.03 -5.74 34.25
#